data_a876aa0a0b6acc354f4a2a099fda6c00
#
_entry.id   a876aa0a0b6acc354f4a2a099fda6c00
#
_cell.length_a   1.000
_cell.length_b   1.000
_cell.length_c   1.000
_cell.angle_alpha   90.00
_cell.angle_beta   90.00
_cell.angle_gamma   90.00
#
_symmetry.space_group_name_H-M   'P 1'
#
loop_
_entity.id
_entity.type
_entity.pdbx_description
1 polymer ?
#
loop_
_entity_poly.entity_id
_entity_poly.type
_entity_poly.pdbx_seq_one_letter_code
_entity_poly.pdbx_strand_id
1 'polypeptide(L)'
;SLTIAALALGIGPGDEVIVPNYTMVATPNSVRLLGAKVKFVDICPKTLWIDFQKAKKSITKDTKAIFLVSANGRYPSENIDKFIDYCISKNIKVIEDAAQSLGSYYQDNVHIGLKGNIGSFSFSAPKIISTGQGGALVTNDDELAFKISRIKDFGRSGGGNDTHDYFGINSK
;
A
#
# COMPACT_ATOMS: atom_id res chain seq x y z
N SER A 1 3.38 -4.94 7.31
CA SER A 1 3.15 -5.10 5.86
C SER A 1 3.28 -3.78 5.09
N LEU A 2 2.64 -2.65 5.49
CA LEU A 2 2.69 -1.38 4.72
C LEU A 2 4.10 -0.85 4.48
N THR A 3 4.99 -0.89 5.50
CA THR A 3 6.40 -0.48 5.35
C THR A 3 7.14 -1.36 4.34
N ILE A 4 6.89 -2.68 4.34
CA ILE A 4 7.49 -3.59 3.37
C ILE A 4 6.98 -3.29 1.96
N ALA A 5 5.68 -3.01 1.79
CA ALA A 5 5.11 -2.64 0.51
C ALA A 5 5.77 -1.38 -0.07
N ALA A 6 5.89 -0.35 0.76
CA ALA A 6 6.53 0.91 0.38
C ALA A 6 8.03 0.71 0.03
N LEU A 7 8.74 -0.07 0.85
CA LEU A 7 10.16 -0.38 0.63
C LEU A 7 10.37 -1.19 -0.65
N ALA A 8 9.52 -2.19 -0.93
CA ALA A 8 9.60 -3.00 -2.15
C ALA A 8 9.42 -2.18 -3.43
N LEU A 9 8.61 -1.11 -3.36
CA LEU A 9 8.44 -0.12 -4.43
C LEU A 9 9.60 0.89 -4.52
N GLY A 10 10.61 0.77 -3.65
CA GLY A 10 11.78 1.63 -3.62
C GLY A 10 11.48 3.03 -3.10
N ILE A 11 10.50 3.20 -2.23
CA ILE A 11 10.19 4.48 -1.59
C ILE A 11 11.26 4.78 -0.53
N GLY A 12 11.78 6.00 -0.54
CA GLY A 12 12.85 6.43 0.35
C GLY A 12 13.02 7.95 0.42
N PRO A 13 14.15 8.43 0.98
CA PRO A 13 14.43 9.84 1.10
C PRO A 13 14.38 10.57 -0.25
N GLY A 14 13.73 11.73 -0.28
CA GLY A 14 13.50 12.52 -1.50
C GLY A 14 12.16 12.22 -2.19
N ASP A 15 11.57 11.06 -1.97
CA ASP A 15 10.27 10.71 -2.51
C ASP A 15 9.12 11.36 -1.71
N GLU A 16 8.01 11.63 -2.40
CA GLU A 16 6.74 12.05 -1.82
C GLU A 16 5.70 10.95 -2.03
N VAL A 17 4.91 10.65 -1.00
CA VAL A 17 3.81 9.68 -1.07
C VAL A 17 2.51 10.36 -0.64
N ILE A 18 1.51 10.27 -1.49
CA ILE A 18 0.17 10.79 -1.20
C ILE A 18 -0.58 9.78 -0.32
N VAL A 19 -1.18 10.28 0.76
CA VAL A 19 -1.92 9.49 1.74
C VAL A 19 -3.24 10.21 2.05
N PRO A 20 -4.38 9.51 2.17
CA PRO A 20 -5.63 10.15 2.61
C PRO A 20 -5.48 10.65 4.04
N ASN A 21 -6.09 11.79 4.35
CA ASN A 21 -6.09 12.35 5.70
C ASN A 21 -7.01 11.59 6.70
N TYR A 22 -7.85 10.68 6.20
CA TYR A 22 -8.64 9.76 7.01
C TYR A 22 -8.09 8.33 6.86
N THR A 23 -7.23 7.95 7.76
CA THR A 23 -6.61 6.62 7.82
C THR A 23 -6.06 6.36 9.22
N MET A 24 -5.71 5.10 9.48
CA MET A 24 -4.94 4.73 10.66
C MET A 24 -3.50 5.25 10.53
N VAL A 25 -2.92 5.73 11.62
CA VAL A 25 -1.57 6.33 11.64
C VAL A 25 -0.46 5.42 11.10
N ALA A 26 -0.69 4.10 11.04
CA ALA A 26 0.25 3.15 10.45
C ALA A 26 0.53 3.44 8.97
N THR A 27 -0.47 3.93 8.22
CA THR A 27 -0.31 4.24 6.79
C THR A 27 0.70 5.37 6.57
N PRO A 28 0.55 6.58 7.13
CA PRO A 28 1.57 7.62 6.97
C PRO A 28 2.90 7.28 7.65
N ASN A 29 2.88 6.57 8.79
CA ASN A 29 4.12 6.19 9.47
C ASN A 29 4.94 5.18 8.66
N SER A 30 4.32 4.30 7.87
CA SER A 30 5.05 3.38 6.98
C SER A 30 5.93 4.11 5.97
N VAL A 31 5.48 5.30 5.52
CA VAL A 31 6.23 6.19 4.62
C VAL A 31 7.33 6.94 5.37
N ARG A 32 6.99 7.51 6.53
CA ARG A 32 7.94 8.29 7.33
C ARG A 32 9.12 7.48 7.83
N LEU A 33 8.89 6.21 8.18
CA LEU A 33 9.95 5.29 8.60
C LEU A 33 11.01 5.06 7.51
N LEU A 34 10.65 5.25 6.25
CA LEU A 34 11.56 5.16 5.11
C LEU A 34 12.23 6.49 4.75
N GLY A 35 11.99 7.55 5.50
CA GLY A 35 12.53 8.87 5.25
C GLY A 35 11.85 9.63 4.10
N ALA A 36 10.75 9.10 3.55
CA ALA A 36 9.98 9.77 2.50
C ALA A 36 8.99 10.79 3.10
N LYS A 37 8.58 11.74 2.27
CA LYS A 37 7.63 12.78 2.63
C LYS A 37 6.19 12.29 2.46
N VAL A 38 5.37 12.47 3.49
CA VAL A 38 3.92 12.24 3.42
C VAL A 38 3.22 13.51 2.97
N LYS A 39 2.36 13.39 1.95
CA LYS A 39 1.45 14.43 1.51
C LYS A 39 0.01 14.01 1.75
N PHE A 40 -0.65 14.66 2.70
CA PHE A 40 -2.04 14.38 2.98
C PHE A 40 -2.97 15.02 1.95
N VAL A 41 -3.99 14.25 1.56
CA VAL A 41 -5.07 14.68 0.66
C VAL A 41 -6.40 14.34 1.30
N ASP A 42 -7.37 15.24 1.13
CA ASP A 42 -8.72 15.04 1.66
C ASP A 42 -9.41 13.83 1.04
N ILE A 43 -10.37 13.33 1.79
CA ILE A 43 -11.27 12.26 1.37
C ILE A 43 -12.58 12.79 0.80
N CYS A 44 -13.27 11.95 0.04
CA CYS A 44 -14.68 12.12 -0.27
C CYS A 44 -15.52 11.78 0.98
N PRO A 45 -16.30 12.72 1.54
CA PRO A 45 -17.01 12.49 2.80
C PRO A 45 -18.11 11.41 2.71
N LYS A 46 -18.56 11.07 1.50
CA LYS A 46 -19.57 10.02 1.27
C LYS A 46 -18.97 8.61 1.33
N THR A 47 -17.78 8.43 0.77
CA THR A 47 -17.14 7.12 0.63
C THR A 47 -16.03 6.90 1.64
N LEU A 48 -15.48 7.96 2.23
CA LEU A 48 -14.27 7.97 3.07
C LEU A 48 -13.00 7.56 2.32
N TRP A 49 -13.07 7.40 1.01
CA TRP A 49 -11.90 7.19 0.15
C TRP A 49 -11.23 8.52 -0.18
N ILE A 50 -9.95 8.47 -0.52
CA ILE A 50 -9.22 9.63 -1.02
C ILE A 50 -9.99 10.26 -2.19
N ASP A 51 -10.11 11.57 -2.19
CA ASP A 51 -10.69 12.32 -3.30
C ASP A 51 -9.74 12.24 -4.51
N PHE A 52 -10.14 11.52 -5.56
CA PHE A 52 -9.30 11.27 -6.72
C PHE A 52 -8.94 12.56 -7.47
N GLN A 53 -9.81 13.55 -7.50
CA GLN A 53 -9.53 14.82 -8.16
C GLN A 53 -8.52 15.64 -7.38
N LYS A 54 -8.65 15.68 -6.04
CA LYS A 54 -7.68 16.34 -5.17
C LYS A 54 -6.33 15.59 -5.21
N ALA A 55 -6.34 14.26 -5.24
CA ALA A 55 -5.13 13.45 -5.36
C ALA A 55 -4.39 13.76 -6.66
N LYS A 56 -5.09 13.78 -7.81
CA LYS A 56 -4.50 14.15 -9.10
C LYS A 56 -3.87 15.54 -9.09
N LYS A 57 -4.54 16.54 -8.50
CA LYS A 57 -4.03 17.91 -8.37
C LYS A 57 -2.83 18.03 -7.42
N SER A 58 -2.69 17.10 -6.50
CA SER A 58 -1.62 17.10 -5.49
C SER A 58 -0.33 16.44 -5.97
N ILE A 59 -0.34 15.77 -7.11
CA ILE A 59 0.84 15.11 -7.68
C ILE A 59 1.91 16.15 -8.02
N THR A 60 3.14 15.87 -7.63
CA THR A 60 4.34 16.64 -7.96
C THR A 60 5.35 15.74 -8.69
N LYS A 61 6.47 16.31 -9.11
CA LYS A 61 7.58 15.56 -9.72
C LYS A 61 8.20 14.53 -8.75
N ASP A 62 8.07 14.76 -7.45
CA ASP A 62 8.64 13.93 -6.39
C ASP A 62 7.63 12.84 -5.92
N THR A 63 6.37 12.89 -6.39
CA THR A 63 5.35 11.92 -6.03
C THR A 63 5.65 10.56 -6.66
N LYS A 64 5.93 9.56 -5.85
CA LYS A 64 6.28 8.20 -6.27
C LYS A 64 5.15 7.20 -6.10
N ALA A 65 4.34 7.38 -5.06
CA ALA A 65 3.22 6.47 -4.79
C ALA A 65 2.02 7.17 -4.17
N ILE A 66 0.88 6.51 -4.24
CA ILE A 66 -0.37 6.89 -3.59
C ILE A 66 -0.90 5.70 -2.80
N PHE A 67 -1.30 5.93 -1.54
CA PHE A 67 -2.07 4.98 -0.77
C PHE A 67 -3.56 5.14 -1.03
N LEU A 68 -4.22 4.06 -1.42
CA LEU A 68 -5.67 3.93 -1.43
C LEU A 68 -6.08 3.16 -0.18
N VAL A 69 -6.79 3.82 0.72
CA VAL A 69 -7.21 3.22 1.99
C VAL A 69 -8.70 2.94 1.95
N SER A 70 -9.07 1.68 2.06
CA SER A 70 -10.46 1.25 2.09
C SER A 70 -10.97 1.20 3.54
N ALA A 71 -11.15 2.39 4.11
CA ALA A 71 -11.64 2.54 5.47
C ALA A 71 -13.02 1.88 5.64
N ASN A 72 -13.14 1.05 6.68
CA ASN A 72 -14.37 0.32 7.02
C ASN A 72 -14.91 -0.58 5.90
N GLY A 73 -14.03 -1.11 5.03
CA GLY A 73 -14.42 -1.98 3.93
C GLY A 73 -15.20 -1.31 2.79
N ARG A 74 -15.21 0.02 2.75
CA ARG A 74 -15.91 0.79 1.71
C ARG A 74 -15.11 0.81 0.42
N TYR A 75 -15.79 1.09 -0.69
CA TYR A 75 -15.20 1.29 -2.02
C TYR A 75 -15.50 2.72 -2.54
N PRO A 76 -14.73 3.25 -3.51
CA PRO A 76 -14.93 4.60 -4.02
C PRO A 76 -16.20 4.68 -4.88
N SER A 77 -16.81 5.86 -4.95
CA SER A 77 -17.92 6.14 -5.86
C SER A 77 -17.47 6.41 -7.30
N GLU A 78 -16.21 6.78 -7.47
CA GLU A 78 -15.59 7.02 -8.77
C GLU A 78 -14.96 5.73 -9.32
N ASN A 79 -14.75 5.68 -10.63
CA ASN A 79 -14.11 4.53 -11.28
C ASN A 79 -12.63 4.45 -10.88
N ILE A 80 -12.30 3.45 -10.07
CA ILE A 80 -10.96 3.21 -9.55
C ILE A 80 -9.98 2.84 -10.67
N ASP A 81 -10.42 2.08 -11.69
CA ASP A 81 -9.54 1.63 -12.77
C ASP A 81 -9.01 2.84 -13.54
N LYS A 82 -9.88 3.80 -13.87
CA LYS A 82 -9.46 5.07 -14.49
C LYS A 82 -8.49 5.87 -13.63
N PHE A 83 -8.59 5.77 -12.31
CA PHE A 83 -7.64 6.43 -11.42
C PHE A 83 -6.29 5.71 -11.39
N ILE A 84 -6.31 4.39 -11.37
CA ILE A 84 -5.09 3.56 -11.44
C ILE A 84 -4.39 3.76 -12.78
N ASP A 85 -5.12 3.72 -13.91
CA ASP A 85 -4.56 3.99 -15.24
C ASP A 85 -3.90 5.37 -15.31
N TYR A 86 -4.53 6.37 -14.69
CA TYR A 86 -3.93 7.70 -14.58
C TYR A 86 -2.62 7.67 -13.78
N CYS A 87 -2.57 6.95 -12.64
CA CYS A 87 -1.35 6.80 -11.86
C CYS A 87 -0.25 6.10 -12.67
N ILE A 88 -0.59 5.03 -13.37
CA ILE A 88 0.32 4.31 -14.27
C ILE A 88 0.90 5.25 -15.35
N SER A 89 0.05 6.08 -15.99
CA SER A 89 0.47 7.04 -17.01
C SER A 89 1.44 8.10 -16.49
N LYS A 90 1.48 8.30 -15.17
CA LYS A 90 2.39 9.22 -14.47
C LYS A 90 3.56 8.50 -13.79
N ASN A 91 3.71 7.20 -14.00
CA ASN A 91 4.68 6.34 -13.30
C ASN A 91 4.56 6.38 -11.77
N ILE A 92 3.34 6.55 -11.27
CA ILE A 92 3.04 6.58 -9.83
C ILE A 92 2.52 5.21 -9.41
N LYS A 93 3.10 4.65 -8.36
CA LYS A 93 2.70 3.35 -7.81
C LYS A 93 1.48 3.49 -6.91
N VAL A 94 0.63 2.48 -6.92
CA VAL A 94 -0.59 2.42 -6.09
C VAL A 94 -0.45 1.31 -5.06
N ILE A 95 -0.57 1.67 -3.78
CA ILE A 95 -0.61 0.72 -2.67
C ILE A 95 -2.04 0.74 -2.10
N GLU A 96 -2.69 -0.41 -2.07
CA GLU A 96 -3.99 -0.54 -1.43
C GLU A 96 -3.82 -0.95 0.03
N ASP A 97 -4.16 -0.06 0.96
CA ASP A 97 -4.30 -0.41 2.37
C ASP A 97 -5.69 -1.00 2.60
N ALA A 98 -5.77 -2.33 2.46
CA ALA A 98 -6.96 -3.14 2.62
C ALA A 98 -7.06 -3.75 4.03
N ALA A 99 -6.42 -3.13 5.03
CA ALA A 99 -6.38 -3.64 6.41
C ALA A 99 -7.76 -3.79 7.06
N GLN A 100 -8.79 -3.19 6.51
CA GLN A 100 -10.19 -3.26 7.00
C GLN A 100 -11.16 -3.82 5.95
N SER A 101 -10.66 -4.51 4.90
CA SER A 101 -11.45 -4.83 3.71
C SER A 101 -11.37 -6.28 3.30
N LEU A 102 -10.92 -7.16 4.19
CA LEU A 102 -10.95 -8.59 3.92
C LEU A 102 -12.41 -9.04 3.72
N GLY A 103 -12.70 -9.66 2.57
CA GLY A 103 -14.06 -10.04 2.17
C GLY A 103 -14.89 -8.91 1.56
N SER A 104 -14.30 -7.73 1.30
CA SER A 104 -14.95 -6.63 0.58
C SER A 104 -14.53 -6.61 -0.89
N TYR A 105 -15.45 -6.22 -1.77
CA TYR A 105 -15.26 -6.25 -3.21
C TYR A 105 -15.59 -4.92 -3.85
N TYR A 106 -14.93 -4.60 -4.94
CA TYR A 106 -15.34 -3.55 -5.86
C TYR A 106 -16.60 -3.96 -6.62
N GLN A 107 -17.23 -3.03 -7.35
CA GLN A 107 -18.47 -3.29 -8.10
C GLN A 107 -18.33 -4.36 -9.19
N ASP A 108 -17.12 -4.58 -9.68
CA ASP A 108 -16.78 -5.59 -10.69
C ASP A 108 -16.40 -6.95 -10.09
N ASN A 109 -16.71 -7.18 -8.81
CA ASN A 109 -16.38 -8.39 -8.04
C ASN A 109 -14.88 -8.67 -7.87
N VAL A 110 -14.01 -7.72 -8.13
CA VAL A 110 -12.59 -7.82 -7.75
C VAL A 110 -12.47 -7.49 -6.27
N HIS A 111 -11.76 -8.33 -5.51
CA HIS A 111 -11.54 -8.08 -4.07
C HIS A 111 -10.75 -6.79 -3.86
N ILE A 112 -11.14 -5.97 -2.88
CA ILE A 112 -10.40 -4.77 -2.52
C ILE A 112 -8.99 -5.17 -2.05
N GLY A 113 -7.98 -4.50 -2.56
CA GLY A 113 -6.57 -4.84 -2.34
C GLY A 113 -5.90 -5.56 -3.52
N LEU A 114 -6.62 -5.79 -4.64
CA LEU A 114 -6.09 -6.52 -5.80
C LEU A 114 -5.96 -5.69 -7.08
N LYS A 115 -6.28 -4.40 -7.05
CA LYS A 115 -6.19 -3.55 -8.25
C LYS A 115 -4.90 -2.73 -8.32
N GLY A 116 -4.32 -2.39 -7.18
CA GLY A 116 -3.05 -1.66 -7.10
C GLY A 116 -1.82 -2.52 -7.41
N ASN A 117 -0.65 -1.91 -7.37
CA ASN A 117 0.61 -2.63 -7.51
C ASN A 117 0.84 -3.62 -6.36
N ILE A 118 0.44 -3.25 -5.15
CA ILE A 118 0.52 -4.07 -3.94
C ILE A 118 -0.73 -3.82 -3.10
N GLY A 119 -1.38 -4.89 -2.65
CA GLY A 119 -2.39 -4.86 -1.61
C GLY A 119 -1.83 -5.29 -0.26
N SER A 120 -2.25 -4.63 0.81
CA SER A 120 -1.83 -4.93 2.18
C SER A 120 -3.02 -5.26 3.05
N PHE A 121 -3.02 -6.45 3.64
CA PHE A 121 -4.02 -6.93 4.60
C PHE A 121 -3.45 -7.00 6.00
N SER A 122 -4.32 -6.87 7.00
CA SER A 122 -3.96 -6.96 8.41
C SER A 122 -4.71 -8.10 9.08
N PHE A 123 -3.99 -8.88 9.90
CA PHE A 123 -4.53 -9.94 10.76
C PHE A 123 -4.27 -9.65 12.25
N SER A 124 -4.14 -8.36 12.60
CA SER A 124 -4.01 -7.94 14.00
C SER A 124 -5.32 -8.21 14.77
N ALA A 125 -5.25 -8.22 16.10
CA ALA A 125 -6.33 -8.63 16.98
C ALA A 125 -7.75 -8.06 16.66
N PRO A 126 -7.93 -6.76 16.30
CA PRO A 126 -9.27 -6.22 16.03
C PRO A 126 -9.81 -6.48 14.62
N LYS A 127 -9.17 -7.36 13.82
CA LYS A 127 -9.58 -7.64 12.43
C LYS A 127 -10.55 -8.80 12.34
N ILE A 128 -11.26 -8.90 11.20
CA ILE A 128 -12.24 -9.97 10.91
C ILE A 128 -11.61 -11.36 11.07
N ILE A 129 -10.38 -11.53 10.58
CA ILE A 129 -9.55 -12.71 10.85
C ILE A 129 -8.32 -12.22 11.58
N SER A 130 -7.99 -12.87 12.70
CA SER A 130 -6.87 -12.48 13.54
C SER A 130 -5.93 -13.65 13.78
N THR A 131 -4.63 -13.35 13.72
CA THR A 131 -3.54 -14.21 14.18
C THR A 131 -2.83 -13.62 15.41
N GLY A 132 -3.54 -12.72 16.13
CA GLY A 132 -2.97 -11.89 17.18
C GLY A 132 -2.19 -10.70 16.61
N GLN A 133 -1.13 -10.97 15.89
CA GLN A 133 -0.41 -10.03 15.03
C GLN A 133 -0.11 -10.71 13.69
N GLY A 134 -0.19 -9.97 12.61
CA GLY A 134 0.07 -10.52 11.29
C GLY A 134 -0.44 -9.63 10.16
N GLY A 135 -0.09 -10.01 8.95
CA GLY A 135 -0.55 -9.35 7.72
C GLY A 135 -0.09 -10.09 6.49
N ALA A 136 -0.68 -9.78 5.37
CA ALA A 136 -0.29 -10.28 4.07
C ALA A 136 -0.07 -9.12 3.10
N LEU A 137 0.84 -9.34 2.16
CA LEU A 137 1.00 -8.53 0.97
C LEU A 137 0.68 -9.37 -0.24
N VAL A 138 -0.06 -8.80 -1.18
CA VAL A 138 -0.47 -9.45 -2.42
C VAL A 138 -0.09 -8.58 -3.61
N THR A 139 0.37 -9.20 -4.67
CA THR A 139 0.73 -8.54 -5.93
C THR A 139 0.63 -9.53 -7.08
N ASN A 140 0.36 -9.04 -8.29
CA ASN A 140 0.42 -9.82 -9.52
C ASN A 140 1.77 -9.65 -10.25
N ASP A 141 2.73 -8.97 -9.64
CA ASP A 141 4.07 -8.72 -10.18
C ASP A 141 5.07 -9.65 -9.48
N ASP A 142 5.62 -10.63 -10.22
CA ASP A 142 6.54 -11.62 -9.69
C ASP A 142 7.84 -11.01 -9.17
N GLU A 143 8.32 -9.92 -9.77
CA GLU A 143 9.51 -9.21 -9.30
C GLU A 143 9.24 -8.53 -7.96
N LEU A 144 8.08 -7.90 -7.79
CA LEU A 144 7.66 -7.33 -6.50
C LEU A 144 7.45 -8.43 -5.46
N ALA A 145 6.83 -9.54 -5.82
CA ALA A 145 6.65 -10.68 -4.91
C ALA A 145 7.99 -11.22 -4.41
N PHE A 146 8.96 -11.37 -5.34
CA PHE A 146 10.33 -11.76 -5.00
C PHE A 146 10.98 -10.75 -4.03
N LYS A 147 10.95 -9.45 -4.33
CA LYS A 147 11.50 -8.38 -3.47
C LYS A 147 10.86 -8.41 -2.07
N ILE A 148 9.53 -8.50 -2.00
CA ILE A 148 8.79 -8.58 -0.73
C ILE A 148 9.26 -9.78 0.10
N SER A 149 9.43 -10.95 -0.53
CA SER A 149 9.87 -12.16 0.16
C SER A 149 11.26 -12.03 0.78
N ARG A 150 12.17 -11.29 0.13
CA ARG A 150 13.51 -11.00 0.63
C ARG A 150 13.48 -9.96 1.74
N ILE A 151 12.79 -8.85 1.52
CA ILE A 151 12.71 -7.76 2.50
C ILE A 151 12.15 -8.25 3.84
N LYS A 152 11.11 -9.08 3.84
CA LYS A 152 10.48 -9.56 5.08
C LYS A 152 11.36 -10.55 5.88
N ASP A 153 12.33 -11.18 5.24
CA ASP A 153 13.24 -12.19 5.83
C ASP A 153 14.70 -11.72 5.82
N PHE A 154 14.97 -10.57 6.41
CA PHE A 154 16.33 -10.00 6.59
C PHE A 154 17.12 -9.81 5.29
N GLY A 155 16.53 -9.87 4.11
CA GLY A 155 17.22 -9.79 2.82
C GLY A 155 17.93 -11.07 2.40
N ARG A 156 17.56 -12.22 2.95
CA ARG A 156 18.19 -13.50 2.61
C ARG A 156 17.90 -13.93 1.19
N SER A 157 18.93 -14.44 0.50
CA SER A 157 18.82 -14.92 -0.88
C SER A 157 18.30 -16.35 -1.00
N GLY A 158 18.30 -17.15 0.08
CA GLY A 158 17.82 -18.53 0.08
C GLY A 158 17.62 -19.08 1.48
N GLY A 159 16.77 -20.11 1.62
CA GLY A 159 16.57 -20.82 2.89
C GLY A 159 17.84 -21.54 3.35
N GLY A 160 18.25 -21.36 4.60
CA GLY A 160 19.35 -22.09 5.23
C GLY A 160 20.73 -21.45 5.09
N ASN A 161 20.94 -20.47 4.24
CA ASN A 161 22.19 -19.71 4.17
C ASN A 161 22.03 -18.35 4.83
N ASP A 162 23.06 -17.90 5.54
CA ASP A 162 23.11 -16.61 6.20
C ASP A 162 23.67 -15.50 5.28
N THR A 163 23.33 -15.61 3.97
CA THR A 163 23.72 -14.65 2.94
C THR A 163 22.60 -13.64 2.76
N HIS A 164 22.92 -12.36 2.94
CA HIS A 164 22.00 -11.24 2.88
C HIS A 164 22.36 -10.35 1.69
N ASP A 165 21.75 -10.61 0.52
CA ASP A 165 22.02 -9.87 -0.72
C ASP A 165 21.15 -8.62 -0.86
N TYR A 166 20.12 -8.48 -0.01
CA TYR A 166 19.18 -7.39 -0.02
C TYR A 166 19.07 -6.72 1.34
N PHE A 167 18.69 -5.46 1.35
CA PHE A 167 18.22 -4.82 2.60
C PHE A 167 16.92 -5.48 3.04
N GLY A 168 16.86 -5.92 4.28
CA GLY A 168 15.68 -6.61 4.82
C GLY A 168 15.45 -6.30 6.29
N ILE A 169 14.26 -6.63 6.75
CA ILE A 169 13.82 -6.46 8.14
C ILE A 169 13.27 -7.78 8.68
N ASN A 170 13.21 -7.89 10.01
CA ASN A 170 12.53 -9.01 10.64
C ASN A 170 11.03 -8.80 10.64
N SER A 171 10.33 -9.50 9.75
CA SER A 171 8.87 -9.35 9.59
C SER A 171 8.22 -10.67 9.17
N LYS A 172 8.72 -11.76 9.76
CA LYS A 172 8.20 -13.13 9.54
C LYS A 172 6.79 -13.29 10.09
#